data_786549071c842ca9bee2d3a20c31c7fe
#
_entry.id   786549071c842ca9bee2d3a20c31c7fe
#
_cell.length_a   1.000
_cell.length_b   1.000
_cell.length_c   1.000
_cell.angle_alpha   90.00
_cell.angle_beta   90.00
_cell.angle_gamma   90.00
#
_symmetry.space_group_name_H-M   'P 1'
#
loop_
_entity.id
_entity.type
_entity.pdbx_description
1 polymer ?
#
loop_
_entity_poly.entity_id
_entity_poly.type
_entity_poly.pdbx_seq_one_letter_code
_entity_poly.pdbx_strand_id
1 'polypeptide(L)'
;WIERGYLRPRSSGRASLDVGRVLVKLVGFAVTLWLIVGIYSLFPEYRGSFYARYYTALRTVAPYWLVLSVPYFFWMDGRSGGERDGYWHMGELVLLRWKNVDRGILGQYLLGWTVKLFFLPLMFTYLLGKIQYFRGYHFELVFTSFKEFYDFAFDFLFYIDLLIAFVGYLCTFKATDSHIRSTEPTLLGWAVAIMCYQPFWSFFSSHYIDYQTGGTGWGKWLWDYTAVYVIWGSSILALMVIYVWASLAFGIRFSNLTHRGILTN
;
A
#
# COMPACT_ATOMS: atom_id res chain seq x y z
N TRP A 1 22.63 -6.60 11.84
CA TRP A 1 23.52 -5.43 11.85
C TRP A 1 22.81 -4.12 11.50
N ILE A 2 21.79 -4.16 10.68
CA ILE A 2 20.98 -2.98 10.29
C ILE A 2 20.03 -2.55 11.40
N GLU A 3 19.58 -3.47 12.25
CA GLU A 3 18.54 -3.23 13.27
C GLU A 3 19.00 -2.38 14.47
N ARG A 4 20.29 -2.39 14.85
CA ARG A 4 20.78 -1.63 16.01
C ARG A 4 20.72 -0.11 15.84
N GLY A 5 20.65 0.40 14.61
CA GLY A 5 20.54 1.82 14.33
C GLY A 5 19.11 2.38 14.41
N TYR A 6 18.08 1.52 14.31
CA TYR A 6 16.67 1.93 14.22
C TYR A 6 15.92 1.84 15.56
N LEU A 7 16.47 1.13 16.54
CA LEU A 7 15.97 1.07 17.90
C LEU A 7 16.57 2.18 18.78
N ARG A 8 16.69 3.41 18.29
CA ARG A 8 16.91 4.53 19.21
C ARG A 8 15.70 4.62 20.12
N PRO A 9 15.90 4.58 21.44
CA PRO A 9 14.81 4.82 22.38
C PRO A 9 14.17 6.16 21.99
N ARG A 10 12.84 6.14 21.91
CA ARG A 10 12.02 7.36 21.79
C ARG A 10 12.57 8.33 22.83
N SER A 11 13.25 9.40 22.41
CA SER A 11 13.65 10.44 23.34
C SER A 11 12.37 10.98 23.98
N SER A 12 12.16 10.67 25.25
CA SER A 12 10.99 11.07 26.02
C SER A 12 10.99 12.57 26.38
N GLY A 13 11.82 13.36 25.71
CA GLY A 13 11.87 14.79 25.84
C GLY A 13 10.78 15.44 25.01
N ARG A 14 9.79 16.07 25.64
CA ARG A 14 8.94 17.06 24.99
C ARG A 14 9.85 18.18 24.49
N ALA A 15 10.14 18.20 23.18
CA ALA A 15 10.80 19.37 22.59
C ALA A 15 9.79 20.52 22.59
N SER A 16 10.31 21.74 22.72
CA SER A 16 9.50 22.93 22.49
C SER A 16 8.97 22.92 21.05
N LEU A 17 7.67 23.21 20.91
CA LEU A 17 7.05 23.40 19.60
C LEU A 17 7.81 24.48 18.83
N ASP A 18 8.27 24.15 17.61
CA ASP A 18 8.95 25.10 16.73
C ASP A 18 8.07 25.32 15.49
N VAL A 19 7.43 26.47 15.46
CA VAL A 19 6.55 26.89 14.36
C VAL A 19 7.30 26.93 13.02
N GLY A 20 8.55 27.38 13.01
CA GLY A 20 9.37 27.43 11.81
C GLY A 20 9.61 26.03 11.22
N ARG A 21 9.95 25.05 12.07
CA ARG A 21 10.10 23.66 11.66
C ARG A 21 8.80 23.07 11.11
N VAL A 22 7.66 23.35 11.76
CA VAL A 22 6.34 22.88 11.30
C VAL A 22 6.00 23.46 9.94
N LEU A 23 6.23 24.76 9.73
CA LEU A 23 5.97 25.39 8.42
C LEU A 23 6.83 24.77 7.31
N VAL A 24 8.10 24.48 7.57
CA VAL A 24 8.97 23.79 6.61
C VAL A 24 8.43 22.40 6.27
N LYS A 25 7.95 21.62 7.27
CA LYS A 25 7.33 20.30 7.03
C LYS A 25 6.04 20.42 6.20
N LEU A 26 5.23 21.42 6.45
CA LEU A 26 4.00 21.68 5.67
C LEU A 26 4.32 22.02 4.21
N VAL A 27 5.34 22.83 3.96
CA VAL A 27 5.83 23.11 2.60
C VAL A 27 6.27 21.81 1.91
N GLY A 28 7.09 21.02 2.58
CA GLY A 28 7.55 19.73 2.05
C GLY A 28 6.40 18.76 1.74
N PHE A 29 5.39 18.69 2.61
CA PHE A 29 4.20 17.89 2.39
C PHE A 29 3.37 18.38 1.21
N ALA A 30 3.08 19.68 1.14
CA ALA A 30 2.30 20.28 0.06
C ALA A 30 2.95 20.06 -1.31
N VAL A 31 4.27 20.27 -1.41
CA VAL A 31 5.01 20.01 -2.65
C VAL A 31 4.99 18.52 -3.01
N THR A 32 5.12 17.63 -2.03
CA THR A 32 5.03 16.18 -2.29
C THR A 32 3.66 15.80 -2.86
N LEU A 33 2.57 16.32 -2.30
CA LEU A 33 1.23 16.08 -2.85
C LEU A 33 1.08 16.67 -4.26
N TRP A 34 1.62 17.85 -4.49
CA TRP A 34 1.60 18.48 -5.82
C TRP A 34 2.37 17.64 -6.85
N LEU A 35 3.54 17.10 -6.49
CA LEU A 35 4.32 16.20 -7.35
C LEU A 35 3.54 14.92 -7.66
N ILE A 36 2.85 14.33 -6.69
CA ILE A 36 2.03 13.13 -6.88
C ILE A 36 0.89 13.41 -7.86
N VAL A 37 0.16 14.51 -7.68
CA VAL A 37 -0.91 14.92 -8.62
C VAL A 37 -0.33 15.17 -10.00
N GLY A 38 0.85 15.79 -10.08
CA GLY A 38 1.58 16.01 -11.33
C GLY A 38 1.91 14.70 -12.04
N ILE A 39 2.48 13.73 -11.33
CA ILE A 39 2.81 12.40 -11.87
C ILE A 39 1.55 11.71 -12.39
N TYR A 40 0.47 11.65 -11.61
CA TYR A 40 -0.79 11.05 -12.06
C TYR A 40 -1.41 11.77 -13.26
N SER A 41 -1.17 13.08 -13.39
CA SER A 41 -1.64 13.86 -14.54
C SER A 41 -0.79 13.67 -15.79
N LEU A 42 0.50 13.38 -15.64
CA LEU A 42 1.43 13.22 -16.76
C LEU A 42 1.38 11.82 -17.37
N PHE A 43 1.29 10.79 -16.53
CA PHE A 43 1.31 9.41 -17.02
C PHE A 43 -0.07 8.97 -17.52
N PRO A 44 -0.18 8.55 -18.82
CA PRO A 44 -1.44 8.11 -19.44
C PRO A 44 -2.11 6.97 -18.68
N GLU A 45 -1.32 6.06 -18.10
CA GLU A 45 -1.76 4.91 -17.32
C GLU A 45 -2.74 5.29 -16.21
N TYR A 46 -2.42 6.36 -15.45
CA TYR A 46 -3.26 6.84 -14.35
C TYR A 46 -4.49 7.63 -14.80
N ARG A 47 -4.53 8.06 -16.08
CA ARG A 47 -5.69 8.73 -16.67
C ARG A 47 -6.67 7.76 -17.32
N GLY A 48 -6.28 6.49 -17.48
CA GLY A 48 -7.12 5.43 -18.04
C GLY A 48 -8.34 5.12 -17.17
N SER A 49 -9.32 4.43 -17.75
CA SER A 49 -10.57 4.06 -17.07
C SER A 49 -10.35 3.25 -15.79
N PHE A 50 -9.29 2.45 -15.75
CA PHE A 50 -8.93 1.62 -14.60
C PHE A 50 -8.72 2.45 -13.33
N TYR A 51 -7.97 3.56 -13.41
CA TYR A 51 -7.67 4.42 -12.25
C TYR A 51 -8.59 5.65 -12.11
N ALA A 52 -9.54 5.86 -13.01
CA ALA A 52 -10.37 7.07 -13.04
C ALA A 52 -11.09 7.34 -11.69
N ARG A 53 -11.61 6.29 -11.04
CA ARG A 53 -12.28 6.40 -9.74
C ARG A 53 -11.32 6.77 -8.61
N TYR A 54 -10.11 6.21 -8.61
CA TYR A 54 -9.08 6.59 -7.65
C TYR A 54 -8.72 8.07 -7.80
N TYR A 55 -8.51 8.51 -9.04
CA TYR A 55 -8.14 9.90 -9.31
C TYR A 55 -9.24 10.88 -8.91
N THR A 56 -10.50 10.53 -9.11
CA THR A 56 -11.65 11.31 -8.64
C THR A 56 -11.69 11.37 -7.11
N ALA A 57 -11.53 10.24 -6.43
CA ALA A 57 -11.47 10.17 -4.97
C ALA A 57 -10.31 11.01 -4.42
N LEU A 58 -9.11 10.92 -5.02
CA LEU A 58 -7.95 11.68 -4.62
C LEU A 58 -8.21 13.20 -4.73
N ARG A 59 -8.77 13.66 -5.83
CA ARG A 59 -9.13 15.08 -6.01
C ARG A 59 -10.11 15.57 -4.96
N THR A 60 -11.07 14.74 -4.58
CA THR A 60 -12.06 15.06 -3.55
C THR A 60 -11.44 15.12 -2.16
N VAL A 61 -10.53 14.18 -1.83
CA VAL A 61 -9.97 14.05 -0.48
C VAL A 61 -8.74 14.93 -0.24
N ALA A 62 -7.96 15.23 -1.29
CA ALA A 62 -6.70 15.97 -1.15
C ALA A 62 -6.85 17.36 -0.46
N PRO A 63 -7.86 18.19 -0.72
CA PRO A 63 -8.04 19.44 0.00
C PRO A 63 -8.25 19.26 1.51
N TYR A 64 -9.03 18.26 1.91
CA TYR A 64 -9.26 17.93 3.31
C TYR A 64 -7.96 17.44 3.98
N TRP A 65 -7.17 16.66 3.29
CA TRP A 65 -5.86 16.21 3.79
C TRP A 65 -4.90 17.38 4.01
N LEU A 66 -4.87 18.35 3.11
CA LEU A 66 -4.07 19.57 3.28
C LEU A 66 -4.50 20.35 4.52
N VAL A 67 -5.80 20.55 4.72
CA VAL A 67 -6.32 21.26 5.89
C VAL A 67 -6.02 20.51 7.19
N LEU A 68 -6.29 19.21 7.21
CA LEU A 68 -6.06 18.37 8.40
C LEU A 68 -4.57 18.11 8.69
N SER A 69 -3.70 18.26 7.70
CA SER A 69 -2.26 18.15 7.93
C SER A 69 -1.71 19.26 8.84
N VAL A 70 -2.31 20.43 8.83
CA VAL A 70 -1.85 21.56 9.65
C VAL A 70 -1.89 21.20 11.14
N PRO A 71 -3.06 20.93 11.76
CA PRO A 71 -3.11 20.55 13.17
C PRO A 71 -2.32 19.25 13.47
N TYR A 72 -2.27 18.33 12.51
CA TYR A 72 -1.50 17.09 12.66
C TYR A 72 0.00 17.36 12.82
N PHE A 73 0.61 18.18 11.96
CA PHE A 73 2.04 18.48 12.05
C PHE A 73 2.38 19.28 13.32
N PHE A 74 1.53 20.22 13.74
CA PHE A 74 1.70 20.91 15.02
C PHE A 74 1.66 19.94 16.20
N TRP A 75 0.68 19.05 16.23
CA TRP A 75 0.53 18.05 17.29
C TRP A 75 1.71 17.07 17.32
N MET A 76 2.15 16.58 16.14
CA MET A 76 3.24 15.62 16.05
C MET A 76 4.59 16.23 16.35
N ASP A 77 4.84 17.50 16.00
CA ASP A 77 6.11 18.14 16.26
C ASP A 77 6.40 18.23 17.76
N GLY A 78 5.40 18.56 18.56
CA GLY A 78 5.52 18.57 20.03
C GLY A 78 5.73 17.18 20.64
N ARG A 79 5.31 16.10 19.96
CA ARG A 79 5.45 14.72 20.45
C ARG A 79 6.69 14.00 19.94
N SER A 80 7.21 14.37 18.79
CA SER A 80 8.36 13.70 18.14
C SER A 80 9.72 14.25 18.55
N GLY A 81 9.79 15.12 19.57
CA GLY A 81 11.06 15.67 20.03
C GLY A 81 11.76 16.59 19.04
N GLY A 82 11.02 17.19 18.10
CA GLY A 82 11.60 18.13 17.14
C GLY A 82 12.37 17.48 16.00
N GLU A 83 12.06 16.25 15.64
CA GLU A 83 12.73 15.49 14.60
C GLU A 83 12.67 16.19 13.22
N ARG A 84 13.81 16.25 12.55
CA ARG A 84 13.94 16.67 11.15
C ARG A 84 13.76 15.47 10.25
N ASP A 85 12.50 15.17 9.93
CA ASP A 85 12.10 14.04 9.12
C ASP A 85 12.10 14.34 7.61
N GLY A 86 11.69 13.35 6.80
CA GLY A 86 11.66 13.50 5.34
C GLY A 86 10.82 14.68 4.85
N TYR A 87 9.73 15.04 5.55
CA TYR A 87 8.93 16.23 5.23
C TYR A 87 9.73 17.51 5.42
N TRP A 88 10.51 17.59 6.50
CA TRP A 88 11.38 18.72 6.76
C TRP A 88 12.47 18.84 5.70
N HIS A 89 13.15 17.74 5.37
CA HIS A 89 14.20 17.75 4.34
C HIS A 89 13.68 18.10 2.96
N MET A 90 12.46 17.66 2.60
CA MET A 90 11.79 18.06 1.37
C MET A 90 11.46 19.56 1.37
N GLY A 91 11.01 20.10 2.49
CA GLY A 91 10.75 21.53 2.65
C GLY A 91 12.03 22.38 2.51
N GLU A 92 13.13 21.97 3.16
CA GLU A 92 14.42 22.66 3.04
C GLU A 92 14.97 22.62 1.59
N LEU A 93 14.76 21.51 0.87
CA LEU A 93 15.13 21.37 -0.53
C LEU A 93 14.38 22.41 -1.39
N VAL A 94 13.07 22.52 -1.22
CA VAL A 94 12.22 23.44 -1.96
C VAL A 94 12.51 24.91 -1.63
N LEU A 95 12.86 25.17 -0.37
CA LEU A 95 13.29 26.51 0.08
C LEU A 95 14.73 26.84 -0.32
N LEU A 96 15.37 26.04 -1.18
CA LEU A 96 16.74 26.20 -1.67
C LEU A 96 17.82 26.20 -0.58
N ARG A 97 17.51 25.61 0.58
CA ARG A 97 18.43 25.50 1.72
C ARG A 97 19.18 24.17 1.69
N TRP A 98 19.84 23.85 0.60
CA TRP A 98 20.41 22.56 0.26
C TRP A 98 21.46 22.05 1.26
N LYS A 99 22.14 22.96 1.96
CA LYS A 99 23.15 22.61 2.99
C LYS A 99 22.54 21.88 4.19
N ASN A 100 21.25 22.05 4.43
CA ASN A 100 20.53 21.43 5.55
C ASN A 100 19.95 20.07 5.18
N VAL A 101 20.00 19.67 3.90
CA VAL A 101 19.32 18.47 3.40
C VAL A 101 20.22 17.25 3.58
N ASP A 102 19.73 16.27 4.37
CA ASP A 102 20.29 14.93 4.40
C ASP A 102 19.76 14.13 3.22
N ARG A 103 20.64 13.75 2.29
CA ARG A 103 20.30 13.01 1.07
C ARG A 103 19.77 11.59 1.37
N GLY A 104 20.27 10.95 2.44
CA GLY A 104 19.83 9.62 2.86
C GLY A 104 18.38 9.65 3.35
N ILE A 105 18.04 10.59 4.24
CA ILE A 105 16.68 10.75 4.76
C ILE A 105 15.72 11.16 3.64
N LEU A 106 16.11 12.10 2.79
CA LEU A 106 15.31 12.53 1.65
C LEU A 106 15.08 11.38 0.64
N GLY A 107 16.12 10.60 0.34
CA GLY A 107 16.02 9.45 -0.56
C GLY A 107 15.05 8.40 -0.03
N GLN A 108 15.13 8.03 1.25
CA GLN A 108 14.20 7.10 1.89
C GLN A 108 12.76 7.66 1.92
N TYR A 109 12.60 8.95 2.14
CA TYR A 109 11.31 9.62 2.07
C TYR A 109 10.68 9.53 0.68
N LEU A 110 11.44 9.83 -0.37
CA LEU A 110 10.98 9.75 -1.75
C LEU A 110 10.64 8.31 -2.15
N LEU A 111 11.47 7.33 -1.80
CA LEU A 111 11.17 5.92 -2.01
C LEU A 111 9.88 5.50 -1.29
N GLY A 112 9.67 5.92 -0.05
CA GLY A 112 8.44 5.65 0.70
C GLY A 112 7.20 6.22 0.03
N TRP A 113 7.29 7.43 -0.54
CA TRP A 113 6.20 8.00 -1.32
C TRP A 113 6.00 7.31 -2.66
N THR A 114 7.06 6.83 -3.31
CA THR A 114 6.97 6.03 -4.54
C THR A 114 6.21 4.72 -4.30
N VAL A 115 6.44 4.05 -3.16
CA VAL A 115 5.64 2.88 -2.76
C VAL A 115 4.16 3.21 -2.67
N LYS A 116 3.80 4.30 -2.00
CA LYS A 116 2.40 4.75 -1.91
C LYS A 116 1.81 5.11 -3.27
N LEU A 117 2.57 5.82 -4.07
CA LEU A 117 2.16 6.28 -5.41
C LEU A 117 1.83 5.10 -6.33
N PHE A 118 2.51 3.98 -6.16
CA PHE A 118 2.27 2.77 -6.95
C PHE A 118 1.15 1.90 -6.35
N PHE A 119 1.27 1.53 -5.07
CA PHE A 119 0.37 0.53 -4.48
C PHE A 119 -1.00 1.09 -4.07
N LEU A 120 -1.09 2.33 -3.62
CA LEU A 120 -2.35 2.89 -3.12
C LEU A 120 -3.45 2.97 -4.20
N PRO A 121 -3.18 3.52 -5.41
CA PRO A 121 -4.18 3.53 -6.49
C PRO A 121 -4.57 2.12 -6.93
N LEU A 122 -3.59 1.21 -6.99
CA LEU A 122 -3.81 -0.17 -7.39
C LEU A 122 -4.74 -0.89 -6.41
N MET A 123 -4.41 -0.87 -5.11
CA MET A 123 -5.23 -1.51 -4.07
C MET A 123 -6.63 -0.89 -3.98
N PHE A 124 -6.75 0.43 -4.09
CA PHE A 124 -8.04 1.12 -4.13
C PHE A 124 -8.91 0.63 -5.30
N THR A 125 -8.33 0.51 -6.48
CA THR A 125 -9.08 0.12 -7.70
C THR A 125 -9.56 -1.32 -7.60
N TYR A 126 -8.71 -2.25 -7.18
CA TYR A 126 -9.10 -3.64 -6.97
C TYR A 126 -10.13 -3.78 -5.85
N LEU A 127 -9.97 -3.07 -4.74
CA LEU A 127 -10.93 -3.08 -3.62
C LEU A 127 -12.31 -2.60 -4.07
N LEU A 128 -12.38 -1.51 -4.85
CA LEU A 128 -13.66 -1.04 -5.41
C LEU A 128 -14.27 -2.05 -6.37
N GLY A 129 -13.47 -2.72 -7.19
CA GLY A 129 -13.93 -3.79 -8.07
C GLY A 129 -14.59 -4.92 -7.28
N LYS A 130 -13.95 -5.37 -6.20
CA LYS A 130 -14.51 -6.41 -5.32
C LYS A 130 -15.77 -5.96 -4.58
N ILE A 131 -15.82 -4.72 -4.10
CA ILE A 131 -17.04 -4.16 -3.48
C ILE A 131 -18.22 -4.19 -4.48
N GLN A 132 -17.98 -3.83 -5.74
CA GLN A 132 -19.02 -3.85 -6.77
C GLN A 132 -19.46 -5.27 -7.11
N TYR A 133 -18.50 -6.20 -7.20
CA TYR A 133 -18.79 -7.62 -7.40
C TYR A 133 -19.71 -8.14 -6.31
N PHE A 134 -19.39 -7.92 -5.02
CA PHE A 134 -20.23 -8.39 -3.91
C PHE A 134 -21.58 -7.68 -3.79
N ARG A 135 -21.69 -6.43 -4.24
CA ARG A 135 -23.00 -5.74 -4.30
C ARG A 135 -23.97 -6.35 -5.29
N GLY A 136 -23.47 -6.92 -6.38
CA GLY A 136 -24.28 -7.61 -7.39
C GLY A 136 -24.33 -9.12 -7.24
N TYR A 137 -23.71 -9.68 -6.19
CA TYR A 137 -23.61 -11.11 -6.03
C TYR A 137 -24.91 -11.72 -5.45
N HIS A 138 -25.36 -12.81 -6.07
CA HIS A 138 -26.50 -13.59 -5.61
C HIS A 138 -26.05 -14.64 -4.60
N PHE A 139 -26.18 -14.33 -3.31
CA PHE A 139 -25.68 -15.18 -2.23
C PHE A 139 -26.30 -16.59 -2.17
N GLU A 140 -27.51 -16.76 -2.70
CA GLU A 140 -28.16 -18.07 -2.84
C GLU A 140 -27.33 -19.04 -3.69
N LEU A 141 -26.53 -18.56 -4.62
CA LEU A 141 -25.68 -19.39 -5.47
C LEU A 141 -24.58 -20.11 -4.69
N VAL A 142 -24.13 -19.56 -3.57
CA VAL A 142 -23.08 -20.14 -2.72
C VAL A 142 -23.43 -21.56 -2.28
N PHE A 143 -24.72 -21.85 -2.13
CA PHE A 143 -25.21 -23.13 -1.61
C PHE A 143 -25.59 -24.12 -2.73
N THR A 144 -25.42 -23.76 -4.00
CA THR A 144 -25.84 -24.60 -5.13
C THR A 144 -24.79 -25.67 -5.49
N SER A 145 -23.51 -25.34 -5.33
CA SER A 145 -22.42 -26.28 -5.62
C SER A 145 -21.15 -25.92 -4.87
N PHE A 146 -20.22 -26.89 -4.75
CA PHE A 146 -18.90 -26.62 -4.16
C PHE A 146 -18.11 -25.60 -4.97
N LYS A 147 -18.27 -25.57 -6.30
CA LYS A 147 -17.61 -24.59 -7.17
C LYS A 147 -18.04 -23.17 -6.81
N GLU A 148 -19.32 -22.91 -6.70
CA GLU A 148 -19.86 -21.59 -6.34
C GLU A 148 -19.44 -21.17 -4.93
N PHE A 149 -19.45 -22.11 -3.98
CA PHE A 149 -18.90 -21.88 -2.64
C PHE A 149 -17.42 -21.50 -2.68
N TYR A 150 -16.61 -22.27 -3.44
CA TYR A 150 -15.18 -22.02 -3.56
C TYR A 150 -14.90 -20.63 -4.17
N ASP A 151 -15.54 -20.31 -5.28
CA ASP A 151 -15.33 -19.05 -5.99
C ASP A 151 -15.71 -17.86 -5.08
N PHE A 152 -16.85 -17.95 -4.38
CA PHE A 152 -17.23 -16.94 -3.39
C PHE A 152 -16.22 -16.82 -2.25
N ALA A 153 -15.85 -17.94 -1.63
CA ALA A 153 -14.96 -17.95 -0.46
C ALA A 153 -13.57 -17.42 -0.81
N PHE A 154 -13.03 -17.80 -1.97
CA PHE A 154 -11.74 -17.32 -2.46
C PHE A 154 -11.78 -15.81 -2.72
N ASP A 155 -12.80 -15.34 -3.41
CA ASP A 155 -13.00 -13.91 -3.70
C ASP A 155 -13.20 -13.08 -2.44
N PHE A 156 -13.93 -13.63 -1.44
CA PHE A 156 -14.13 -12.96 -0.16
C PHE A 156 -12.84 -12.85 0.66
N LEU A 157 -12.06 -13.91 0.72
CA LEU A 157 -10.75 -13.89 1.37
C LEU A 157 -9.81 -12.89 0.69
N PHE A 158 -9.80 -12.87 -0.63
CA PHE A 158 -9.01 -11.90 -1.39
C PHE A 158 -9.48 -10.45 -1.17
N TYR A 159 -10.80 -10.23 -1.04
CA TYR A 159 -11.34 -8.92 -0.66
C TYR A 159 -10.83 -8.46 0.70
N ILE A 160 -10.77 -9.36 1.71
CA ILE A 160 -10.23 -9.03 3.03
C ILE A 160 -8.75 -8.65 2.92
N ASP A 161 -7.95 -9.40 2.17
CA ASP A 161 -6.53 -9.10 1.95
C ASP A 161 -6.32 -7.72 1.30
N LEU A 162 -7.08 -7.42 0.24
CA LEU A 162 -7.07 -6.11 -0.41
C LEU A 162 -7.45 -4.98 0.53
N LEU A 163 -8.44 -5.20 1.41
CA LEU A 163 -8.86 -4.20 2.40
C LEU A 163 -7.73 -3.91 3.39
N ILE A 164 -7.07 -4.95 3.89
CA ILE A 164 -5.93 -4.81 4.81
C ILE A 164 -4.79 -4.06 4.13
N ALA A 165 -4.45 -4.45 2.91
CA ALA A 165 -3.40 -3.80 2.13
C ALA A 165 -3.72 -2.32 1.88
N PHE A 166 -4.94 -2.00 1.44
CA PHE A 166 -5.38 -0.63 1.22
C PHE A 166 -5.28 0.22 2.49
N VAL A 167 -5.84 -0.28 3.61
CA VAL A 167 -5.78 0.41 4.91
C VAL A 167 -4.32 0.55 5.36
N GLY A 168 -3.50 -0.47 5.16
CA GLY A 168 -2.07 -0.42 5.45
C GLY A 168 -1.36 0.72 4.73
N TYR A 169 -1.55 0.86 3.41
CA TYR A 169 -0.93 1.95 2.63
C TYR A 169 -1.51 3.33 2.95
N LEU A 170 -2.80 3.40 3.29
CA LEU A 170 -3.45 4.65 3.69
C LEU A 170 -2.97 5.13 5.05
N CYS A 171 -2.92 4.23 6.04
CA CYS A 171 -2.63 4.54 7.45
C CYS A 171 -1.12 4.54 7.76
N THR A 172 -0.32 5.33 7.04
CA THR A 172 1.13 5.47 7.29
C THR A 172 1.45 6.69 8.15
N PHE A 173 0.90 6.75 9.36
CA PHE A 173 1.03 7.90 10.25
C PHE A 173 2.00 7.62 11.40
N LYS A 174 2.78 8.63 11.81
CA LYS A 174 3.58 8.58 13.04
C LYS A 174 2.71 8.46 14.29
N ALA A 175 1.51 9.03 14.27
CA ALA A 175 0.56 8.98 15.37
C ALA A 175 0.17 7.56 15.78
N THR A 176 0.04 6.66 14.80
CA THR A 176 -0.31 5.24 14.99
C THR A 176 0.92 4.33 15.02
N ASP A 177 2.13 4.90 15.03
CA ASP A 177 3.40 4.17 14.92
C ASP A 177 3.44 3.22 13.71
N SER A 178 2.76 3.59 12.62
CA SER A 178 2.67 2.81 11.38
C SER A 178 3.37 3.47 10.19
N HIS A 179 4.18 4.52 10.43
CA HIS A 179 4.93 5.21 9.39
C HIS A 179 6.02 4.33 8.77
N ILE A 180 6.39 4.64 7.55
CA ILE A 180 7.49 3.97 6.86
C ILE A 180 8.81 4.40 7.53
N ARG A 181 9.56 3.44 8.05
CA ARG A 181 10.88 3.66 8.69
C ARG A 181 12.02 3.54 7.69
N SER A 182 11.92 2.57 6.79
CA SER A 182 12.83 2.42 5.66
C SER A 182 12.12 1.76 4.49
N THR A 183 12.68 1.92 3.30
CA THR A 183 12.18 1.35 2.04
C THR A 183 13.30 0.57 1.38
N GLU A 184 12.95 -0.47 0.65
CA GLU A 184 13.89 -1.26 -0.14
C GLU A 184 14.74 -0.35 -1.04
N PRO A 185 16.07 -0.34 -0.90
CA PRO A 185 16.92 0.58 -1.65
C PRO A 185 17.38 0.02 -3.00
N THR A 186 17.18 -1.29 -3.25
CA THR A 186 17.74 -1.96 -4.42
C THR A 186 16.81 -1.94 -5.62
N LEU A 187 17.35 -1.68 -6.80
CA LEU A 187 16.60 -1.76 -8.07
C LEU A 187 16.01 -3.15 -8.30
N LEU A 188 16.74 -4.22 -7.90
CA LEU A 188 16.27 -5.59 -8.07
C LEU A 188 15.03 -5.87 -7.22
N GLY A 189 15.01 -5.45 -5.95
CA GLY A 189 13.84 -5.60 -5.08
C GLY A 189 12.60 -4.89 -5.65
N TRP A 190 12.78 -3.69 -6.19
CA TRP A 190 11.72 -2.96 -6.88
C TRP A 190 11.26 -3.65 -8.16
N ALA A 191 12.18 -4.10 -9.02
CA ALA A 191 11.86 -4.78 -10.27
C ALA A 191 11.04 -6.04 -10.00
N VAL A 192 11.48 -6.91 -9.09
CA VAL A 192 10.77 -8.14 -8.72
C VAL A 192 9.38 -7.83 -8.15
N ALA A 193 9.27 -6.85 -7.24
CA ALA A 193 7.99 -6.50 -6.67
C ALA A 193 7.01 -5.93 -7.72
N ILE A 194 7.45 -5.00 -8.57
CA ILE A 194 6.61 -4.36 -9.59
C ILE A 194 6.14 -5.37 -10.64
N MET A 195 7.00 -6.33 -11.03
CA MET A 195 6.64 -7.39 -12.00
C MET A 195 5.47 -8.26 -11.54
N CYS A 196 5.22 -8.36 -10.23
CA CYS A 196 4.09 -9.11 -9.67
C CYS A 196 2.76 -8.35 -9.74
N TYR A 197 2.73 -7.09 -10.20
CA TYR A 197 1.54 -6.23 -10.19
C TYR A 197 1.25 -5.60 -11.56
N GLN A 198 -0.01 -5.19 -11.76
CA GLN A 198 -0.43 -4.47 -12.95
C GLN A 198 0.27 -3.11 -13.08
N PRO A 199 0.62 -2.68 -14.30
CA PRO A 199 0.37 -3.31 -15.61
C PRO A 199 1.41 -4.38 -16.00
N PHE A 200 2.52 -4.49 -15.28
CA PHE A 200 3.64 -5.36 -15.65
C PHE A 200 3.26 -6.84 -15.62
N TRP A 201 2.46 -7.26 -14.63
CA TRP A 201 1.97 -8.64 -14.58
C TRP A 201 1.21 -9.04 -15.84
N SER A 202 0.33 -8.18 -16.38
CA SER A 202 -0.39 -8.48 -17.63
C SER A 202 0.54 -8.69 -18.79
N PHE A 203 1.62 -7.91 -18.87
CA PHE A 203 2.61 -8.07 -19.95
C PHE A 203 3.30 -9.43 -19.86
N PHE A 204 3.73 -9.85 -18.68
CA PHE A 204 4.41 -11.14 -18.52
C PHE A 204 3.44 -12.31 -18.57
N SER A 205 2.29 -12.23 -17.91
CA SER A 205 1.33 -13.32 -17.85
C SER A 205 0.74 -13.62 -19.24
N SER A 206 0.36 -12.59 -20.00
CA SER A 206 -0.26 -12.78 -21.30
C SER A 206 0.69 -13.32 -22.38
N HIS A 207 2.00 -13.15 -22.24
CA HIS A 207 2.97 -13.55 -23.24
C HIS A 207 3.79 -14.80 -22.87
N TYR A 208 4.05 -15.02 -21.58
CA TYR A 208 5.03 -16.02 -21.14
C TYR A 208 4.51 -17.03 -20.12
N ILE A 209 3.54 -16.64 -19.29
CA ILE A 209 3.13 -17.44 -18.13
C ILE A 209 1.61 -17.64 -18.09
N ASP A 210 0.89 -17.33 -19.15
CA ASP A 210 -0.57 -17.39 -19.16
C ASP A 210 -1.08 -18.83 -19.13
N TYR A 211 -1.34 -19.32 -17.91
CA TYR A 211 -1.96 -20.62 -17.68
C TYR A 211 -3.48 -20.61 -17.96
N GLN A 212 -4.10 -19.46 -18.16
CA GLN A 212 -5.54 -19.35 -18.46
C GLN A 212 -5.86 -19.54 -19.93
N THR A 213 -4.91 -19.28 -20.83
CA THR A 213 -5.10 -19.43 -22.29
C THR A 213 -5.45 -20.87 -22.69
N GLY A 214 -4.97 -21.87 -21.92
CA GLY A 214 -5.33 -23.28 -22.11
C GLY A 214 -6.67 -23.68 -21.50
N GLY A 215 -7.42 -22.76 -20.89
CA GLY A 215 -8.66 -23.06 -20.15
C GLY A 215 -8.45 -24.00 -18.96
N THR A 216 -7.24 -24.01 -18.38
CA THR A 216 -6.89 -24.87 -17.25
C THR A 216 -7.05 -24.11 -15.93
N GLY A 217 -8.30 -23.95 -15.46
CA GLY A 217 -8.53 -23.57 -14.07
C GLY A 217 -8.00 -24.65 -13.11
N TRP A 218 -7.71 -24.28 -11.85
CA TRP A 218 -7.11 -25.15 -10.82
C TRP A 218 -7.79 -26.51 -10.63
N GLY A 219 -9.11 -26.59 -10.90
CA GLY A 219 -9.91 -27.78 -10.69
C GLY A 219 -10.27 -28.55 -11.97
N LYS A 220 -9.88 -28.06 -13.17
CA LYS A 220 -10.29 -28.65 -14.45
C LYS A 220 -9.95 -30.14 -14.58
N TRP A 221 -8.78 -30.53 -14.12
CA TRP A 221 -8.29 -31.93 -14.18
C TRP A 221 -8.98 -32.86 -13.18
N LEU A 222 -9.73 -32.31 -12.24
CA LEU A 222 -10.34 -33.02 -11.11
C LEU A 222 -11.86 -33.10 -11.21
N TRP A 223 -12.48 -32.54 -12.26
CA TRP A 223 -13.95 -32.46 -12.36
C TRP A 223 -14.64 -33.82 -12.36
N ASP A 224 -13.99 -34.84 -12.94
CA ASP A 224 -14.53 -36.20 -12.96
C ASP A 224 -14.38 -36.95 -11.61
N TYR A 225 -13.61 -36.37 -10.68
CA TYR A 225 -13.32 -36.96 -9.38
C TYR A 225 -13.80 -36.04 -8.25
N THR A 226 -15.11 -35.97 -8.03
CA THR A 226 -15.75 -35.02 -7.11
C THR A 226 -15.10 -34.96 -5.73
N ALA A 227 -14.79 -36.10 -5.12
CA ALA A 227 -14.16 -36.12 -3.80
C ALA A 227 -12.77 -35.45 -3.81
N VAL A 228 -11.95 -35.74 -4.83
CA VAL A 228 -10.61 -35.16 -4.97
C VAL A 228 -10.71 -33.66 -5.25
N TYR A 229 -11.67 -33.27 -6.10
CA TYR A 229 -11.95 -31.85 -6.40
C TYR A 229 -12.29 -31.06 -5.13
N VAL A 230 -13.19 -31.58 -4.29
CA VAL A 230 -13.59 -30.94 -3.03
C VAL A 230 -12.43 -30.86 -2.05
N ILE A 231 -11.67 -31.95 -1.88
CA ILE A 231 -10.49 -31.98 -0.97
C ILE A 231 -9.45 -30.96 -1.43
N TRP A 232 -9.13 -30.93 -2.73
CA TRP A 232 -8.12 -30.03 -3.29
C TRP A 232 -8.54 -28.56 -3.17
N GLY A 233 -9.76 -28.23 -3.55
CA GLY A 233 -10.30 -26.88 -3.40
C GLY A 233 -10.36 -26.40 -1.95
N SER A 234 -10.77 -27.30 -1.03
CA SER A 234 -10.77 -26.99 0.41
C SER A 234 -9.35 -26.73 0.91
N SER A 235 -8.35 -27.46 0.41
CA SER A 235 -6.93 -27.26 0.77
C SER A 235 -6.44 -25.89 0.29
N ILE A 236 -6.82 -25.48 -0.93
CA ILE A 236 -6.48 -24.14 -1.44
C ILE A 236 -7.12 -23.05 -0.57
N LEU A 237 -8.41 -23.19 -0.21
CA LEU A 237 -9.07 -22.25 0.69
C LEU A 237 -8.42 -22.19 2.06
N ALA A 238 -8.02 -23.32 2.62
CA ALA A 238 -7.30 -23.36 3.91
C ALA A 238 -5.97 -22.60 3.85
N LEU A 239 -5.19 -22.77 2.77
CA LEU A 239 -3.96 -22.02 2.55
C LEU A 239 -4.24 -20.51 2.35
N MET A 240 -5.32 -20.16 1.66
CA MET A 240 -5.74 -18.77 1.50
C MET A 240 -6.16 -18.14 2.84
N VAL A 241 -6.82 -18.88 3.72
CA VAL A 241 -7.13 -18.43 5.10
C VAL A 241 -5.84 -18.16 5.88
N ILE A 242 -4.86 -19.04 5.80
CA ILE A 242 -3.54 -18.86 6.46
C ILE A 242 -2.85 -17.61 5.92
N TYR A 243 -2.88 -17.41 4.60
CA TYR A 243 -2.32 -16.22 3.95
C TYR A 243 -2.99 -14.92 4.45
N VAL A 244 -4.32 -14.87 4.46
CA VAL A 244 -5.08 -13.71 4.95
C VAL A 244 -4.84 -13.48 6.44
N TRP A 245 -4.75 -14.55 7.23
CA TRP A 245 -4.38 -14.46 8.64
C TRP A 245 -3.00 -13.84 8.84
N ALA A 246 -2.01 -14.24 8.03
CA ALA A 246 -0.69 -13.63 8.05
C ALA A 246 -0.76 -12.12 7.71
N SER A 247 -1.52 -11.73 6.68
CA SER A 247 -1.75 -10.31 6.34
C SER A 247 -2.40 -9.54 7.50
N LEU A 248 -3.41 -10.14 8.17
CA LEU A 248 -4.05 -9.56 9.36
C LEU A 248 -3.08 -9.36 10.53
N ALA A 249 -2.12 -10.28 10.73
CA ALA A 249 -1.11 -10.15 11.78
C ALA A 249 -0.23 -8.90 11.59
N PHE A 250 0.01 -8.46 10.36
CA PHE A 250 0.67 -7.18 10.09
C PHE A 250 -0.25 -5.98 10.34
N GLY A 251 -1.57 -6.14 10.21
CA GLY A 251 -2.58 -5.11 10.44
C GLY A 251 -2.29 -3.84 9.64
N ILE A 252 -2.42 -2.67 10.28
CA ILE A 252 -2.17 -1.36 9.64
C ILE A 252 -0.71 -1.13 9.24
N ARG A 253 0.21 -2.03 9.60
CA ARG A 253 1.64 -1.97 9.20
C ARG A 253 1.94 -2.82 7.97
N PHE A 254 0.92 -3.45 7.38
CA PHE A 254 1.08 -4.19 6.14
C PHE A 254 1.58 -3.27 5.01
N SER A 255 2.65 -3.65 4.33
CA SER A 255 3.09 -3.04 3.06
C SER A 255 4.23 -3.84 2.43
N ASN A 256 4.33 -3.77 1.10
CA ASN A 256 5.46 -4.31 0.34
C ASN A 256 6.59 -3.27 0.28
N LEU A 257 7.82 -3.72 0.14
CA LEU A 257 9.01 -2.89 -0.06
C LEU A 257 9.33 -1.92 1.10
N THR A 258 8.60 -1.98 2.23
CA THR A 258 8.84 -1.06 3.34
C THR A 258 8.92 -1.78 4.68
N HIS A 259 9.81 -1.27 5.53
CA HIS A 259 9.89 -1.66 6.94
C HIS A 259 9.10 -0.67 7.79
N ARG A 260 8.15 -1.17 8.58
CA ARG A 260 7.22 -0.36 9.39
C ARG A 260 7.23 -0.75 10.88
N GLY A 261 8.38 -1.27 11.35
CA GLY A 261 8.58 -1.61 12.76
C GLY A 261 8.01 -2.95 13.20
N ILE A 262 7.69 -3.85 12.27
CA ILE A 262 7.45 -5.25 12.57
C ILE A 262 8.74 -6.00 12.25
N LEU A 263 9.25 -6.73 13.23
CA LEU A 263 10.34 -7.69 13.03
C LEU A 263 9.71 -8.98 12.52
N THR A 264 9.95 -9.32 11.28
CA THR A 264 9.71 -10.66 10.75
C THR A 264 10.98 -11.47 11.02
N ASN A 265 10.98 -12.25 12.09
CA ASN A 265 12.00 -13.25 12.34
C ASN A 265 11.66 -14.52 11.57
#